data_7afa386557925eb01be2b9fd564a7594
#
_entry.id   7afa386557925eb01be2b9fd564a7594
#
_cell.length_a   1.000
_cell.length_b   1.000
_cell.length_c   1.000
_cell.angle_alpha   90.00
_cell.angle_beta   90.00
_cell.angle_gamma   90.00
#
_symmetry.space_group_name_H-M   'P 1'
#
loop_
_entity.id
_entity.type
_entity.pdbx_description
1 polymer ?
#
loop_
_entity_poly.entity_id
_entity_poly.type
_entity_poly.pdbx_seq_one_letter_code
_entity_poly.pdbx_strand_id
1 'polypeptide(L)'
;MNKIILLLFSVLCLMGRAQGNSEWKMCVVSDVHLMAPELLKSDGKAFQDYLSSDRKLLGESVEIMDSITNRLLAEHPKVLLVTGDLTKDGENVSHQYLVDHFLSKLRRSGVRVFVVPGNHDVNNPHAVVFDGDKTRRTTTVSPSEFASVYADYGYRQALARDAASLSYVAQLASGLRLIAIDACKYEENDFDKNICVTGGRIKPATQRFIREQADAAKKAGCKVVVMMHHGVVPHFSAQPVVLPEYLVDDYPAVGRMLRDCGADVVFTGHFHSQDITRDSTVTDVETGSLVSYPHPYRVIEVSGDKMSVTTHNLRSIES
;
A
#
# COMPACT_ATOMS: atom_id res chain seq x y z
N MET A 1 9.50 4.66 -22.21
CA MET A 1 8.34 4.17 -23.01
C MET A 1 7.27 3.78 -22.03
N ASN A 2 6.14 4.53 -22.04
CA ASN A 2 5.02 4.21 -21.14
C ASN A 2 4.33 2.95 -21.65
N LYS A 3 4.39 1.87 -20.89
CA LYS A 3 3.58 0.67 -21.19
C LYS A 3 2.17 0.92 -20.67
N ILE A 4 1.21 1.01 -21.59
CA ILE A 4 -0.22 1.01 -21.26
C ILE A 4 -0.67 -0.44 -21.26
N ILE A 5 -1.13 -0.94 -20.12
CA ILE A 5 -1.71 -2.29 -20.02
C ILE A 5 -3.20 -2.14 -19.81
N LEU A 6 -3.98 -2.67 -20.75
CA LEU A 6 -5.45 -2.69 -20.70
C LEU A 6 -5.90 -3.96 -19.98
N LEU A 7 -6.47 -3.81 -18.81
CA LEU A 7 -7.07 -4.91 -18.04
C LEU A 7 -8.58 -5.00 -18.35
N LEU A 8 -8.99 -6.11 -18.96
CA LEU A 8 -10.39 -6.40 -19.25
C LEU A 8 -10.97 -7.25 -18.12
N PHE A 9 -12.00 -6.74 -17.43
CA PHE A 9 -12.80 -7.54 -16.51
C PHE A 9 -13.83 -8.34 -17.31
N SER A 10 -13.82 -9.67 -17.21
CA SER A 10 -14.83 -10.51 -17.83
C SER A 10 -16.18 -10.34 -17.12
N VAL A 11 -17.21 -10.00 -17.86
CA VAL A 11 -18.57 -9.74 -17.35
C VAL A 11 -19.54 -10.80 -17.84
N LEU A 12 -20.23 -11.45 -16.92
CA LEU A 12 -21.54 -12.05 -17.19
C LEU A 12 -22.59 -10.92 -17.02
N CYS A 13 -23.20 -10.51 -18.13
CA CYS A 13 -24.15 -9.41 -18.18
C CYS A 13 -25.49 -9.83 -17.56
N LEU A 14 -25.89 -9.25 -16.43
CA LEU A 14 -27.29 -9.14 -16.02
C LEU A 14 -27.71 -7.69 -16.26
N MET A 15 -28.72 -7.51 -17.13
CA MET A 15 -29.27 -6.22 -17.53
C MET A 15 -29.75 -5.41 -16.34
N GLY A 16 -29.06 -4.33 -16.03
CA GLY A 16 -29.47 -3.32 -15.06
C GLY A 16 -28.99 -1.95 -15.50
N ARG A 17 -29.92 -1.10 -15.88
CA ARG A 17 -29.88 0.34 -16.17
C ARG A 17 -28.50 0.95 -16.46
N ALA A 18 -28.36 1.48 -17.65
CA ALA A 18 -27.28 2.37 -18.07
C ALA A 18 -27.17 3.59 -17.12
N GLN A 19 -26.37 3.47 -16.07
CA GLN A 19 -25.82 4.61 -15.37
C GLN A 19 -24.62 5.06 -16.19
N GLY A 20 -24.61 6.32 -16.63
CA GLY A 20 -23.54 6.87 -17.46
C GLY A 20 -22.18 6.53 -16.88
N ASN A 21 -21.34 5.89 -17.69
CA ASN A 21 -19.95 5.54 -17.36
C ASN A 21 -19.15 6.82 -17.14
N SER A 22 -19.18 7.38 -15.93
CA SER A 22 -18.29 8.49 -15.60
C SER A 22 -16.89 7.95 -15.46
N GLU A 23 -15.99 8.34 -16.37
CA GLU A 23 -14.56 8.10 -16.23
C GLU A 23 -14.03 8.82 -15.00
N TRP A 24 -13.19 8.15 -14.24
CA TRP A 24 -12.53 8.71 -13.08
C TRP A 24 -11.15 8.09 -12.88
N LYS A 25 -10.28 8.82 -12.16
CA LYS A 25 -8.92 8.38 -11.89
C LYS A 25 -8.75 7.90 -10.47
N MET A 26 -7.94 6.86 -10.32
CA MET A 26 -7.36 6.40 -9.08
C MET A 26 -5.84 6.42 -9.21
N CYS A 27 -5.13 6.80 -8.17
CA CYS A 27 -3.67 6.68 -8.12
C CYS A 27 -3.26 5.61 -7.11
N VAL A 28 -2.07 5.03 -7.32
CA VAL A 28 -1.43 4.11 -6.35
C VAL A 28 0.01 4.55 -6.14
N VAL A 29 0.40 4.61 -4.88
CA VAL A 29 1.78 4.76 -4.43
C VAL A 29 2.09 3.67 -3.41
N SER A 30 3.35 3.32 -3.26
CA SER A 30 3.82 2.30 -2.32
C SER A 30 5.16 2.68 -1.71
N ASP A 31 5.46 2.06 -0.57
CA ASP A 31 6.79 2.08 0.03
C ASP A 31 7.33 3.50 0.13
N VAL A 32 6.54 4.33 0.81
CA VAL A 32 6.78 5.76 1.03
C VAL A 32 7.98 5.95 1.95
N HIS A 33 8.15 5.08 2.94
CA HIS A 33 9.22 5.09 3.93
C HIS A 33 9.56 6.49 4.45
N LEU A 34 8.53 7.28 4.77
CA LEU A 34 8.73 8.64 5.26
C LEU A 34 9.54 8.64 6.55
N MET A 35 10.62 9.36 6.55
CA MET A 35 11.39 9.68 7.74
C MET A 35 11.09 11.11 8.18
N ALA A 36 10.42 11.29 9.32
CA ALA A 36 10.16 12.61 9.85
C ALA A 36 11.47 13.33 10.21
N PRO A 37 11.59 14.65 9.93
CA PRO A 37 12.82 15.40 10.23
C PRO A 37 13.25 15.34 11.69
N GLU A 38 12.31 15.16 12.61
CA GLU A 38 12.55 15.04 14.05
C GLU A 38 13.36 13.81 14.44
N LEU A 39 13.45 12.80 13.53
CA LEU A 39 14.26 11.61 13.75
C LEU A 39 15.76 11.84 13.54
N LEU A 40 16.14 12.93 12.88
CA LEU A 40 17.54 13.33 12.71
C LEU A 40 17.85 14.53 13.62
N LYS A 41 18.30 14.25 14.85
CA LYS A 41 18.69 15.30 15.83
C LYS A 41 19.98 15.99 15.43
N SER A 42 20.96 15.20 15.02
CA SER A 42 22.20 15.68 14.43
C SER A 42 22.71 14.65 13.42
N ASP A 43 23.16 15.13 12.27
CA ASP A 43 23.83 14.28 11.28
C ASP A 43 25.17 13.78 11.83
N GLY A 44 25.51 12.55 11.48
CA GLY A 44 26.73 11.91 11.93
C GLY A 44 26.83 10.47 11.43
N LYS A 45 27.82 9.77 11.98
CA LYS A 45 28.16 8.42 11.51
C LYS A 45 26.96 7.45 11.52
N ALA A 46 26.10 7.52 12.56
CA ALA A 46 24.98 6.60 12.67
C ALA A 46 24.00 6.73 11.50
N PHE A 47 23.68 7.95 11.07
CA PHE A 47 22.78 8.16 9.94
C PHE A 47 23.47 7.85 8.62
N GLN A 48 24.73 8.21 8.46
CA GLN A 48 25.50 7.93 7.24
C GLN A 48 25.72 6.42 7.05
N ASP A 49 26.00 5.67 8.11
CA ASP A 49 26.07 4.20 8.07
C ASP A 49 24.72 3.59 7.66
N TYR A 50 23.62 4.11 8.20
CA TYR A 50 22.27 3.66 7.84
C TYR A 50 21.98 3.89 6.36
N LEU A 51 22.21 5.10 5.84
CA LEU A 51 22.02 5.42 4.43
C LEU A 51 22.89 4.56 3.49
N SER A 52 24.14 4.26 3.92
CA SER A 52 25.04 3.43 3.10
C SER A 52 24.65 1.96 3.06
N SER A 53 23.86 1.50 4.04
CA SER A 53 23.38 0.11 4.11
C SER A 53 22.04 -0.11 3.39
N ASP A 54 21.35 0.95 3.02
CA ASP A 54 20.05 0.89 2.36
C ASP A 54 20.08 1.62 1.00
N ARG A 55 19.24 1.19 0.06
CA ARG A 55 19.11 1.82 -1.26
C ARG A 55 18.03 2.90 -1.29
N LYS A 56 17.32 3.09 -0.19
CA LYS A 56 16.25 4.06 -0.06
C LYS A 56 16.81 5.47 0.14
N LEU A 57 16.25 6.44 -0.55
CA LEU A 57 16.57 7.86 -0.41
C LEU A 57 15.80 8.44 0.79
N LEU A 58 16.16 7.99 2.00
CA LEU A 58 15.43 8.33 3.23
C LEU A 58 15.67 9.76 3.67
N GLY A 59 16.85 10.29 3.42
CA GLY A 59 17.17 11.70 3.67
C GLY A 59 16.28 12.65 2.89
N GLU A 60 15.89 12.27 1.69
CA GLU A 60 15.07 13.04 0.74
C GLU A 60 13.58 12.66 0.78
N SER A 61 13.17 11.81 1.73
CA SER A 61 11.80 11.26 1.76
C SER A 61 10.72 12.34 1.89
N VAL A 62 10.99 13.44 2.58
CA VAL A 62 10.06 14.58 2.73
C VAL A 62 9.92 15.33 1.41
N GLU A 63 11.01 15.65 0.74
CA GLU A 63 11.03 16.36 -0.55
C GLU A 63 10.39 15.51 -1.66
N ILE A 64 10.64 14.19 -1.63
CA ILE A 64 9.98 13.23 -2.53
C ILE A 64 8.47 13.26 -2.28
N MET A 65 8.03 13.25 -1.01
CA MET A 65 6.61 13.30 -0.68
C MET A 65 5.95 14.62 -1.05
N ASP A 66 6.62 15.75 -0.93
CA ASP A 66 6.11 17.03 -1.43
C ASP A 66 5.92 17.00 -2.95
N SER A 67 6.93 16.57 -3.67
CA SER A 67 6.90 16.48 -5.13
C SER A 67 5.80 15.52 -5.61
N ILE A 68 5.69 14.31 -5.01
CA ILE A 68 4.65 13.35 -5.40
C ILE A 68 3.25 13.85 -5.05
N THR A 69 3.07 14.51 -3.89
CA THR A 69 1.78 15.08 -3.49
C THR A 69 1.30 16.11 -4.52
N ASN A 70 2.18 16.98 -4.99
CA ASN A 70 1.84 17.96 -6.03
C ASN A 70 1.48 17.28 -7.37
N ARG A 71 2.22 16.23 -7.77
CA ARG A 71 1.91 15.44 -8.96
C ARG A 71 0.57 14.72 -8.84
N LEU A 72 0.31 14.08 -7.70
CA LEU A 72 -0.97 13.41 -7.45
C LEU A 72 -2.15 14.39 -7.51
N LEU A 73 -2.00 15.60 -6.95
CA LEU A 73 -3.02 16.63 -7.05
C LEU A 73 -3.27 17.07 -8.50
N ALA A 74 -2.22 17.19 -9.31
CA ALA A 74 -2.34 17.53 -10.73
C ALA A 74 -3.03 16.45 -11.57
N GLU A 75 -3.00 15.17 -11.15
CA GLU A 75 -3.76 14.08 -11.79
C GLU A 75 -5.27 14.15 -11.49
N HIS A 76 -5.69 14.93 -10.49
CA HIS A 76 -7.08 15.03 -10.03
C HIS A 76 -7.76 13.68 -9.73
N PRO A 77 -7.12 12.76 -8.99
CA PRO A 77 -7.72 11.46 -8.70
C PRO A 77 -8.87 11.60 -7.71
N LYS A 78 -9.89 10.75 -7.84
CA LYS A 78 -10.92 10.60 -6.79
C LYS A 78 -10.43 9.75 -5.61
N VAL A 79 -9.48 8.87 -5.87
CA VAL A 79 -8.98 7.88 -4.91
C VAL A 79 -7.46 7.79 -5.01
N LEU A 80 -6.80 7.69 -3.86
CA LEU A 80 -5.41 7.27 -3.72
C LEU A 80 -5.35 6.01 -2.88
N LEU A 81 -4.67 4.98 -3.35
CA LEU A 81 -4.28 3.79 -2.60
C LEU A 81 -2.81 3.90 -2.20
N VAL A 82 -2.50 3.60 -0.94
CA VAL A 82 -1.13 3.52 -0.44
C VAL A 82 -0.91 2.11 0.10
N THR A 83 -0.10 1.33 -0.63
CA THR A 83 -0.01 -0.12 -0.44
C THR A 83 1.03 -0.55 0.60
N GLY A 84 1.21 0.24 1.66
CA GLY A 84 2.04 -0.10 2.82
C GLY A 84 3.43 0.54 2.81
N ASP A 85 4.20 0.27 3.86
CA ASP A 85 5.49 0.86 4.17
C ASP A 85 5.45 2.39 4.09
N LEU A 86 4.55 2.94 4.92
CA LEU A 86 4.23 4.37 4.97
C LEU A 86 5.37 5.16 5.61
N THR A 87 6.08 4.54 6.55
CA THR A 87 7.12 5.16 7.38
C THR A 87 8.43 4.37 7.32
N LYS A 88 9.52 5.00 7.73
CA LYS A 88 10.84 4.37 7.74
C LYS A 88 10.84 3.07 8.52
N ASP A 89 10.42 3.10 9.79
CA ASP A 89 10.36 1.93 10.68
C ASP A 89 9.24 2.07 11.74
N GLY A 90 8.08 2.59 11.38
CA GLY A 90 6.90 2.62 12.25
C GLY A 90 6.95 3.68 13.36
N GLU A 91 7.85 4.65 13.27
CA GLU A 91 7.94 5.73 14.26
C GLU A 91 6.64 6.54 14.31
N ASN A 92 6.11 6.73 15.50
CA ASN A 92 4.87 7.50 15.69
C ASN A 92 4.98 8.91 15.07
N VAL A 93 6.11 9.58 15.23
CA VAL A 93 6.35 10.91 14.67
C VAL A 93 6.30 10.89 13.14
N SER A 94 6.83 9.86 12.47
CA SER A 94 6.77 9.72 11.01
C SER A 94 5.34 9.49 10.52
N HIS A 95 4.55 8.68 11.20
CA HIS A 95 3.13 8.50 10.89
C HIS A 95 2.34 9.82 11.03
N GLN A 96 2.53 10.57 12.12
CA GLN A 96 1.88 11.86 12.32
C GLN A 96 2.31 12.87 11.24
N TYR A 97 3.61 12.94 10.95
CA TYR A 97 4.14 13.82 9.93
C TYR A 97 3.53 13.55 8.55
N LEU A 98 3.45 12.26 8.16
CA LEU A 98 2.81 11.84 6.90
C LEU A 98 1.35 12.29 6.82
N VAL A 99 0.60 12.09 7.90
CA VAL A 99 -0.81 12.51 7.98
C VAL A 99 -0.94 14.02 7.90
N ASP A 100 -0.21 14.76 8.72
CA ASP A 100 -0.41 16.20 8.90
C ASP A 100 0.06 17.00 7.68
N HIS A 101 1.16 16.61 7.05
CA HIS A 101 1.77 17.37 5.96
C HIS A 101 1.32 16.93 4.57
N PHE A 102 1.00 15.64 4.37
CA PHE A 102 0.74 15.10 3.03
C PHE A 102 -0.68 14.55 2.86
N LEU A 103 -1.09 13.57 3.64
CA LEU A 103 -2.40 12.94 3.45
C LEU A 103 -3.55 13.91 3.73
N SER A 104 -3.40 14.79 4.72
CA SER A 104 -4.40 15.83 5.01
C SER A 104 -4.54 16.83 3.86
N LYS A 105 -3.46 17.17 3.16
CA LYS A 105 -3.46 18.06 1.98
C LYS A 105 -4.27 17.41 0.83
N LEU A 106 -4.00 16.13 0.55
CA LEU A 106 -4.76 15.36 -0.45
C LEU A 106 -6.25 15.27 -0.08
N ARG A 107 -6.57 14.93 1.17
CA ARG A 107 -7.95 14.83 1.65
C ARG A 107 -8.70 16.15 1.57
N ARG A 108 -8.08 17.27 1.96
CA ARG A 108 -8.68 18.63 1.83
C ARG A 108 -8.95 19.00 0.37
N SER A 109 -8.19 18.45 -0.57
CA SER A 109 -8.40 18.63 -2.01
C SER A 109 -9.45 17.67 -2.61
N GLY A 110 -10.15 16.89 -1.77
CA GLY A 110 -11.23 16.00 -2.18
C GLY A 110 -10.78 14.59 -2.59
N VAL A 111 -9.51 14.26 -2.47
CA VAL A 111 -8.99 12.91 -2.73
C VAL A 111 -9.30 12.00 -1.53
N ARG A 112 -9.96 10.88 -1.77
CA ARG A 112 -10.13 9.85 -0.74
C ARG A 112 -8.91 8.95 -0.73
N VAL A 113 -8.22 8.90 0.39
CA VAL A 113 -7.02 8.11 0.56
C VAL A 113 -7.35 6.87 1.38
N PHE A 114 -6.80 5.72 0.96
CA PHE A 114 -6.90 4.44 1.64
C PHE A 114 -5.51 3.87 1.84
N VAL A 115 -5.21 3.42 3.06
CA VAL A 115 -3.90 2.88 3.43
C VAL A 115 -4.03 1.47 4.00
N VAL A 116 -2.99 0.67 3.85
CA VAL A 116 -2.74 -0.56 4.62
C VAL A 116 -1.36 -0.47 5.25
N PRO A 117 -1.08 -1.18 6.34
CA PRO A 117 0.30 -1.25 6.84
C PRO A 117 1.18 -2.08 5.91
N GLY A 118 2.46 -1.73 5.85
CA GLY A 118 3.54 -2.60 5.43
C GLY A 118 4.28 -3.20 6.63
N ASN A 119 5.31 -4.00 6.38
CA ASN A 119 6.07 -4.65 7.45
C ASN A 119 6.90 -3.66 8.29
N HIS A 120 7.18 -2.47 7.77
CA HIS A 120 7.87 -1.42 8.53
C HIS A 120 6.97 -0.68 9.52
N ASP A 121 5.65 -0.67 9.36
CA ASP A 121 4.78 0.36 9.93
C ASP A 121 4.30 0.13 11.36
N VAL A 122 4.26 -1.12 11.85
CA VAL A 122 3.60 -1.46 13.13
C VAL A 122 4.51 -2.28 14.02
N ASN A 123 4.57 -1.93 15.32
CA ASN A 123 5.36 -2.66 16.32
C ASN A 123 6.81 -2.91 15.86
N ASN A 124 7.44 -1.98 15.20
CA ASN A 124 8.76 -2.19 14.63
C ASN A 124 9.88 -1.87 15.63
N PRO A 125 10.74 -2.85 15.98
CA PRO A 125 11.84 -2.64 16.91
C PRO A 125 12.99 -1.77 16.37
N HIS A 126 13.01 -1.51 15.03
CA HIS A 126 14.03 -0.69 14.38
C HIS A 126 13.73 0.82 14.45
N ALA A 127 12.59 1.21 15.05
CA ALA A 127 12.23 2.62 15.22
C ALA A 127 13.27 3.36 16.07
N VAL A 128 14.03 4.27 15.45
CA VAL A 128 15.14 5.00 16.11
C VAL A 128 15.19 6.46 15.73
N VAL A 129 15.78 7.24 16.63
CA VAL A 129 16.26 8.61 16.40
C VAL A 129 17.77 8.55 16.20
N PHE A 130 18.26 9.28 15.20
CA PHE A 130 19.70 9.48 14.94
C PHE A 130 20.21 10.72 15.67
N ASP A 131 21.34 10.58 16.37
CA ASP A 131 21.95 11.66 17.15
C ASP A 131 23.48 11.54 17.08
N GLY A 132 24.07 12.13 16.06
CA GLY A 132 25.49 12.02 15.76
C GLY A 132 25.92 10.59 15.45
N ASP A 133 26.79 10.05 16.29
CA ASP A 133 27.31 8.68 16.10
C ASP A 133 26.44 7.58 16.74
N LYS A 134 25.28 7.93 17.27
CA LYS A 134 24.42 7.01 18.03
C LYS A 134 22.99 7.00 17.50
N THR A 135 22.32 5.87 17.75
CA THR A 135 20.86 5.76 17.63
C THR A 135 20.25 5.57 19.01
N ARG A 136 19.02 6.01 19.17
CA ARG A 136 18.19 5.74 20.35
C ARG A 136 16.82 5.25 19.90
N ARG A 137 16.29 4.19 20.51
CA ARG A 137 14.93 3.73 20.24
C ARG A 137 13.92 4.87 20.49
N THR A 138 12.90 4.91 19.64
CA THR A 138 11.77 5.81 19.79
C THR A 138 10.46 5.03 19.81
N THR A 139 9.35 5.73 20.04
CA THR A 139 8.02 5.11 20.07
C THR A 139 7.58 4.68 18.67
N THR A 140 7.10 3.46 18.58
CA THR A 140 6.44 2.91 17.39
C THR A 140 4.94 2.78 17.65
N VAL A 141 4.13 2.68 16.60
CA VAL A 141 2.67 2.53 16.74
C VAL A 141 2.29 1.06 16.89
N SER A 142 1.34 0.80 17.77
CA SER A 142 0.61 -0.47 17.85
C SER A 142 -0.46 -0.55 16.74
N PRO A 143 -1.08 -1.74 16.50
CA PRO A 143 -2.17 -1.87 15.53
C PRO A 143 -3.36 -0.93 15.80
N SER A 144 -3.72 -0.73 17.08
CA SER A 144 -4.81 0.17 17.45
C SER A 144 -4.47 1.64 17.23
N GLU A 145 -3.21 2.04 17.50
CA GLU A 145 -2.71 3.39 17.22
C GLU A 145 -2.63 3.63 15.72
N PHE A 146 -2.15 2.67 14.92
CA PHE A 146 -2.16 2.75 13.46
C PHE A 146 -3.57 3.04 12.94
N ALA A 147 -4.57 2.25 13.33
CA ALA A 147 -5.95 2.47 12.93
C ALA A 147 -6.52 3.82 13.41
N SER A 148 -6.03 4.35 14.52
CA SER A 148 -6.40 5.67 15.05
C SER A 148 -5.77 6.81 14.25
N VAL A 149 -4.48 6.73 13.97
CA VAL A 149 -3.74 7.73 13.17
C VAL A 149 -4.33 7.83 11.76
N TYR A 150 -4.61 6.68 11.15
CA TYR A 150 -5.19 6.61 9.80
C TYR A 150 -6.72 6.51 9.78
N ALA A 151 -7.41 6.95 10.83
CA ALA A 151 -8.86 6.85 10.92
C ALA A 151 -9.57 7.44 9.69
N ASP A 152 -9.16 8.61 9.21
CA ASP A 152 -9.75 9.29 8.05
C ASP A 152 -9.25 8.74 6.69
N TYR A 153 -8.38 7.75 6.71
CA TYR A 153 -7.71 7.19 5.53
C TYR A 153 -8.07 5.70 5.31
N GLY A 154 -9.33 5.37 5.55
CA GLY A 154 -9.93 4.05 5.33
C GLY A 154 -10.74 3.55 6.51
N TYR A 155 -10.22 3.63 7.73
CA TYR A 155 -10.77 2.93 8.91
C TYR A 155 -12.12 3.48 9.40
N ARG A 156 -12.33 4.80 9.44
CA ARG A 156 -13.58 5.42 9.93
C ARG A 156 -14.74 5.22 8.97
N GLN A 157 -14.46 5.21 7.68
CA GLN A 157 -15.46 5.08 6.62
C GLN A 157 -15.54 3.65 6.05
N ALA A 158 -14.92 2.68 6.73
CA ALA A 158 -14.99 1.28 6.34
C ALA A 158 -16.43 0.76 6.45
N LEU A 159 -16.85 0.00 5.43
CA LEU A 159 -18.13 -0.74 5.46
C LEU A 159 -18.08 -1.91 6.45
N ALA A 160 -16.90 -2.50 6.62
CA ALA A 160 -16.59 -3.55 7.58
C ALA A 160 -15.09 -3.50 7.92
N ARG A 161 -14.75 -3.92 9.15
CA ARG A 161 -13.37 -4.06 9.63
C ARG A 161 -13.18 -5.48 10.17
N ASP A 162 -12.02 -6.07 9.87
CA ASP A 162 -11.64 -7.36 10.44
C ASP A 162 -11.27 -7.20 11.92
N ALA A 163 -11.75 -8.11 12.76
CA ALA A 163 -11.42 -8.12 14.19
C ALA A 163 -10.03 -8.74 14.46
N ALA A 164 -9.45 -9.47 13.51
CA ALA A 164 -8.20 -10.21 13.66
C ALA A 164 -6.98 -9.50 13.05
N SER A 165 -7.20 -8.45 12.26
CA SER A 165 -6.15 -7.70 11.56
C SER A 165 -6.57 -6.26 11.29
N LEU A 166 -5.70 -5.47 10.69
CA LEU A 166 -6.00 -4.13 10.21
C LEU A 166 -6.72 -4.11 8.85
N SER A 167 -7.22 -5.26 8.38
CA SER A 167 -7.99 -5.34 7.13
C SER A 167 -9.35 -4.68 7.23
N TYR A 168 -9.80 -4.09 6.13
CA TYR A 168 -11.12 -3.45 6.05
C TYR A 168 -11.67 -3.44 4.63
N VAL A 169 -12.94 -3.06 4.50
CA VAL A 169 -13.63 -2.90 3.20
C VAL A 169 -14.13 -1.48 3.06
N ALA A 170 -13.96 -0.90 1.88
CA ALA A 170 -14.45 0.44 1.58
C ALA A 170 -15.14 0.49 0.20
N GLN A 171 -16.07 1.44 0.04
CA GLN A 171 -16.69 1.73 -1.26
C GLN A 171 -15.80 2.71 -2.02
N LEU A 172 -15.24 2.32 -3.16
CA LEU A 172 -14.45 3.22 -4.02
C LEU A 172 -15.33 4.08 -4.93
N ALA A 173 -16.31 3.45 -5.59
CA ALA A 173 -17.30 4.10 -6.44
C ALA A 173 -18.58 3.25 -6.45
N SER A 174 -19.65 3.74 -7.08
CA SER A 174 -20.83 2.91 -7.32
C SER A 174 -20.41 1.64 -8.07
N GLY A 175 -20.79 0.47 -7.55
CA GLY A 175 -20.44 -0.83 -8.14
C GLY A 175 -18.99 -1.30 -7.96
N LEU A 176 -18.13 -0.59 -7.20
CA LEU A 176 -16.75 -0.99 -6.96
C LEU A 176 -16.37 -0.89 -5.48
N ARG A 177 -15.94 -1.98 -4.87
CA ARG A 177 -15.43 -2.07 -3.51
C ARG A 177 -13.95 -2.39 -3.48
N LEU A 178 -13.27 -1.84 -2.48
CA LEU A 178 -11.92 -2.19 -2.08
C LEU A 178 -11.98 -3.17 -0.91
N ILE A 179 -11.24 -4.27 -0.99
CA ILE A 179 -10.85 -5.06 0.17
C ILE A 179 -9.38 -4.73 0.44
N ALA A 180 -9.13 -4.00 1.51
CA ALA A 180 -7.81 -3.64 1.98
C ALA A 180 -7.33 -4.70 2.97
N ILE A 181 -6.27 -5.44 2.63
CA ILE A 181 -5.80 -6.61 3.36
C ILE A 181 -4.50 -6.27 4.10
N ASP A 182 -4.51 -6.46 5.39
CA ASP A 182 -3.31 -6.48 6.22
C ASP A 182 -2.80 -7.93 6.30
N ALA A 183 -1.61 -8.16 5.75
CA ALA A 183 -0.91 -9.43 5.77
C ALA A 183 0.38 -9.38 6.60
N CYS A 184 0.66 -8.26 7.29
CA CYS A 184 1.92 -8.11 8.03
C CYS A 184 1.95 -8.97 9.29
N LYS A 185 3.15 -9.45 9.64
CA LYS A 185 3.39 -10.34 10.79
C LYS A 185 3.93 -9.56 12.00
N TYR A 186 3.49 -8.34 12.22
CA TYR A 186 4.01 -7.46 13.27
C TYR A 186 3.83 -7.99 14.71
N GLU A 187 2.97 -9.00 14.93
CA GLU A 187 2.89 -9.67 16.23
C GLU A 187 4.07 -10.64 16.47
N GLU A 188 4.80 -10.99 15.41
CA GLU A 188 6.00 -11.85 15.47
C GLU A 188 7.29 -11.03 15.62
N ASN A 189 7.21 -9.69 15.61
CA ASN A 189 8.34 -8.80 15.85
C ASN A 189 8.87 -8.97 17.28
N ASP A 190 10.19 -8.99 17.42
CA ASP A 190 10.86 -9.23 18.71
C ASP A 190 11.75 -8.03 19.08
N PHE A 191 11.30 -7.24 20.05
CA PHE A 191 12.00 -6.05 20.51
C PHE A 191 13.31 -6.39 21.28
N ASP A 192 13.37 -7.54 21.94
CA ASP A 192 14.54 -7.94 22.71
C ASP A 192 15.66 -8.41 21.79
N LYS A 193 15.30 -9.12 20.71
CA LYS A 193 16.25 -9.58 19.69
C LYS A 193 16.44 -8.57 18.55
N ASN A 194 15.71 -7.47 18.55
CA ASN A 194 15.70 -6.48 17.47
C ASN A 194 15.36 -7.09 16.10
N ILE A 195 14.34 -7.96 16.06
CA ILE A 195 13.90 -8.65 14.84
C ILE A 195 12.59 -8.03 14.36
N CYS A 196 12.58 -7.55 13.11
CA CYS A 196 11.39 -7.16 12.38
C CYS A 196 11.11 -8.21 11.29
N VAL A 197 9.89 -8.77 11.28
CA VAL A 197 9.51 -9.81 10.33
C VAL A 197 9.07 -9.18 9.02
N THR A 198 9.79 -9.49 7.94
CA THR A 198 9.56 -8.92 6.60
C THR A 198 8.41 -9.61 5.86
N GLY A 199 8.27 -10.94 5.98
CA GLY A 199 7.27 -11.71 5.25
C GLY A 199 5.83 -11.47 5.71
N GLY A 200 4.87 -11.85 4.89
CA GLY A 200 3.44 -11.65 5.11
C GLY A 200 2.63 -12.93 5.23
N ARG A 201 1.50 -12.88 5.95
CA ARG A 201 0.54 -13.98 6.08
C ARG A 201 -0.87 -13.46 6.30
N ILE A 202 -1.84 -13.99 5.54
CA ILE A 202 -3.25 -13.73 5.80
C ILE A 202 -3.76 -14.74 6.83
N LYS A 203 -4.10 -14.27 8.02
CA LYS A 203 -4.61 -15.09 9.12
C LYS A 203 -5.89 -15.87 8.71
N PRO A 204 -6.15 -17.08 9.22
CA PRO A 204 -7.38 -17.82 8.87
C PRO A 204 -8.67 -17.06 9.17
N ALA A 205 -8.70 -16.24 10.21
CA ALA A 205 -9.85 -15.37 10.52
C ALA A 205 -10.03 -14.28 9.44
N THR A 206 -8.95 -13.65 9.02
CA THR A 206 -8.93 -12.65 7.94
C THR A 206 -9.35 -13.25 6.60
N GLN A 207 -8.94 -14.49 6.29
CA GLN A 207 -9.42 -15.18 5.08
C GLN A 207 -10.93 -15.41 5.09
N ARG A 208 -11.53 -15.74 6.24
CA ARG A 208 -13.00 -15.83 6.37
C ARG A 208 -13.66 -14.47 6.16
N PHE A 209 -13.12 -13.42 6.81
CA PHE A 209 -13.59 -12.05 6.62
C PHE A 209 -13.57 -11.64 5.14
N ILE A 210 -12.47 -11.90 4.41
CA ILE A 210 -12.35 -11.59 2.98
C ILE A 210 -13.46 -12.27 2.17
N ARG A 211 -13.71 -13.58 2.38
CA ARG A 211 -14.77 -14.32 1.69
C ARG A 211 -16.16 -13.77 1.99
N GLU A 212 -16.45 -13.49 3.25
CA GLU A 212 -17.73 -12.92 3.68
C GLU A 212 -17.98 -11.53 3.05
N GLN A 213 -16.94 -10.70 2.98
CA GLN A 213 -17.05 -9.37 2.41
C GLN A 213 -17.12 -9.39 0.88
N ALA A 214 -16.47 -10.32 0.23
CA ALA A 214 -16.60 -10.55 -1.20
C ALA A 214 -18.03 -11.01 -1.56
N ASP A 215 -18.60 -11.93 -0.80
CA ASP A 215 -19.99 -12.36 -0.95
C ASP A 215 -20.97 -11.19 -0.73
N ALA A 216 -20.72 -10.34 0.26
CA ALA A 216 -21.51 -9.14 0.49
C ALA A 216 -21.37 -8.12 -0.66
N ALA A 217 -20.19 -7.99 -1.26
CA ALA A 217 -19.99 -7.15 -2.44
C ALA A 217 -20.78 -7.70 -3.64
N LYS A 218 -20.68 -9.00 -3.89
CA LYS A 218 -21.42 -9.67 -4.96
C LYS A 218 -22.94 -9.52 -4.82
N LYS A 219 -23.48 -9.71 -3.60
CA LYS A 219 -24.92 -9.50 -3.32
C LYS A 219 -25.35 -8.06 -3.55
N ALA A 220 -24.43 -7.09 -3.33
CA ALA A 220 -24.67 -5.67 -3.61
C ALA A 220 -24.43 -5.27 -5.07
N GLY A 221 -24.13 -6.21 -5.98
CA GLY A 221 -23.81 -5.94 -7.38
C GLY A 221 -22.50 -5.18 -7.57
N CYS A 222 -21.57 -5.28 -6.61
CA CYS A 222 -20.28 -4.61 -6.66
C CYS A 222 -19.17 -5.58 -7.11
N LYS A 223 -18.27 -5.09 -7.95
CA LYS A 223 -16.97 -5.71 -8.20
C LYS A 223 -16.02 -5.43 -7.03
N VAL A 224 -14.97 -6.23 -6.93
CA VAL A 224 -13.96 -6.13 -5.89
C VAL A 224 -12.59 -5.89 -6.53
N VAL A 225 -11.85 -4.95 -5.98
CA VAL A 225 -10.40 -4.83 -6.13
C VAL A 225 -9.75 -5.00 -4.77
N VAL A 226 -8.53 -5.49 -4.76
CA VAL A 226 -7.77 -5.75 -3.53
C VAL A 226 -6.57 -4.82 -3.47
N MET A 227 -6.22 -4.39 -2.27
CA MET A 227 -4.94 -3.77 -1.97
C MET A 227 -4.30 -4.50 -0.79
N MET A 228 -3.02 -4.82 -0.90
CA MET A 228 -2.22 -5.51 0.12
C MET A 228 -0.76 -5.10 -0.05
N HIS A 229 0.05 -5.18 1.01
CA HIS A 229 1.46 -4.83 0.89
C HIS A 229 2.26 -5.90 0.14
N HIS A 230 2.16 -7.15 0.58
CA HIS A 230 2.92 -8.27 0.01
C HIS A 230 2.37 -8.75 -1.33
N GLY A 231 3.25 -9.20 -2.24
CA GLY A 231 2.89 -9.76 -3.53
C GLY A 231 2.10 -11.08 -3.44
N VAL A 232 1.27 -11.35 -4.45
CA VAL A 232 0.43 -12.56 -4.56
C VAL A 232 0.85 -13.43 -5.75
N VAL A 233 1.43 -12.82 -6.78
CA VAL A 233 1.90 -13.54 -7.97
C VAL A 233 3.40 -13.26 -8.13
N PRO A 234 4.24 -14.28 -8.30
CA PRO A 234 5.67 -14.06 -8.55
C PRO A 234 5.91 -13.19 -9.79
N HIS A 235 6.72 -12.15 -9.67
CA HIS A 235 7.10 -11.24 -10.76
C HIS A 235 8.21 -11.84 -11.64
N PHE A 236 8.90 -12.86 -11.16
CA PHE A 236 9.83 -13.70 -11.94
C PHE A 236 9.89 -15.12 -11.37
N SER A 237 10.26 -16.09 -12.22
CA SER A 237 10.12 -17.51 -11.90
C SER A 237 10.92 -17.99 -10.68
N ALA A 238 12.05 -17.35 -10.37
CA ALA A 238 12.90 -17.73 -9.25
C ALA A 238 12.50 -17.02 -7.92
N GLN A 239 11.62 -16.02 -7.95
CA GLN A 239 11.25 -15.22 -6.77
C GLN A 239 10.85 -16.08 -5.56
N PRO A 240 10.00 -17.12 -5.71
CA PRO A 240 9.59 -17.93 -4.57
C PRO A 240 10.73 -18.68 -3.85
N VAL A 241 11.88 -18.80 -4.51
CA VAL A 241 13.05 -19.51 -3.98
C VAL A 241 14.09 -18.54 -3.41
N VAL A 242 14.33 -17.44 -4.13
CA VAL A 242 15.44 -16.51 -3.78
C VAL A 242 15.00 -15.33 -2.94
N LEU A 243 13.73 -14.97 -2.99
CA LEU A 243 13.13 -13.80 -2.31
C LEU A 243 11.69 -14.12 -1.86
N PRO A 244 11.46 -15.23 -1.12
CA PRO A 244 10.12 -15.67 -0.74
C PRO A 244 9.40 -14.69 0.17
N GLU A 245 10.12 -13.89 0.97
CA GLU A 245 9.57 -12.92 1.93
C GLU A 245 8.78 -11.80 1.28
N TYR A 246 8.99 -11.53 -0.01
CA TYR A 246 8.23 -10.51 -0.74
C TYR A 246 6.85 -11.01 -1.23
N LEU A 247 6.62 -12.32 -1.16
CA LEU A 247 5.31 -12.92 -1.42
C LEU A 247 4.60 -13.22 -0.09
N VAL A 248 3.27 -13.11 -0.09
CA VAL A 248 2.49 -13.58 1.06
C VAL A 248 2.63 -15.10 1.22
N ASP A 249 2.69 -15.59 2.47
CA ASP A 249 2.76 -17.01 2.76
C ASP A 249 1.62 -17.76 2.02
N ASP A 250 1.94 -18.91 1.43
CA ASP A 250 1.02 -19.73 0.64
C ASP A 250 0.33 -18.94 -0.50
N TYR A 251 1.09 -18.04 -1.15
CA TYR A 251 0.61 -17.16 -2.23
C TYR A 251 -0.22 -17.90 -3.29
N PRO A 252 0.05 -19.18 -3.68
CA PRO A 252 -0.78 -19.87 -4.66
C PRO A 252 -2.20 -20.14 -4.15
N ALA A 253 -2.38 -20.44 -2.86
CA ALA A 253 -3.70 -20.63 -2.27
C ALA A 253 -4.40 -19.27 -2.04
N VAL A 254 -3.66 -18.25 -1.65
CA VAL A 254 -4.17 -16.87 -1.54
C VAL A 254 -4.67 -16.36 -2.89
N GLY A 255 -3.90 -16.50 -3.96
CA GLY A 255 -4.31 -16.12 -5.31
C GLY A 255 -5.61 -16.82 -5.76
N ARG A 256 -5.71 -18.14 -5.53
CA ARG A 256 -6.96 -18.88 -5.80
C ARG A 256 -8.14 -18.36 -4.97
N MET A 257 -7.91 -18.10 -3.68
CA MET A 257 -8.94 -17.55 -2.80
C MET A 257 -9.45 -16.19 -3.30
N LEU A 258 -8.54 -15.29 -3.67
CA LEU A 258 -8.91 -13.95 -4.17
C LEU A 258 -9.66 -14.03 -5.50
N ARG A 259 -9.24 -14.88 -6.44
CA ARG A 259 -9.98 -15.16 -7.68
C ARG A 259 -11.39 -15.68 -7.38
N ASP A 260 -11.52 -16.67 -6.45
CA ASP A 260 -12.81 -17.25 -6.09
C ASP A 260 -13.72 -16.21 -5.39
N CYS A 261 -13.13 -15.21 -4.76
CA CYS A 261 -13.80 -14.01 -4.24
C CYS A 261 -14.18 -12.98 -5.34
N GLY A 262 -13.83 -13.22 -6.60
CA GLY A 262 -14.12 -12.31 -7.71
C GLY A 262 -13.20 -11.10 -7.79
N ALA A 263 -12.02 -11.16 -7.15
CA ALA A 263 -10.98 -10.15 -7.29
C ALA A 263 -10.07 -10.50 -8.48
N ASP A 264 -10.10 -9.68 -9.53
CA ASP A 264 -9.25 -9.88 -10.72
C ASP A 264 -7.91 -9.14 -10.59
N VAL A 265 -7.85 -8.12 -9.74
CA VAL A 265 -6.68 -7.23 -9.58
C VAL A 265 -6.35 -7.04 -8.11
N VAL A 266 -5.07 -7.18 -7.79
CA VAL A 266 -4.47 -6.85 -6.50
C VAL A 266 -3.42 -5.77 -6.71
N PHE A 267 -3.49 -4.68 -5.95
CA PHE A 267 -2.46 -3.64 -5.91
C PHE A 267 -1.52 -3.93 -4.76
N THR A 268 -0.23 -4.06 -5.04
CA THR A 268 0.81 -4.46 -4.09
C THR A 268 2.01 -3.52 -4.09
N GLY A 269 2.96 -3.74 -3.20
CA GLY A 269 4.25 -3.06 -3.07
C GLY A 269 5.31 -4.02 -2.54
N HIS A 270 6.12 -3.58 -1.56
CA HIS A 270 7.07 -4.38 -0.81
C HIS A 270 8.35 -4.77 -1.55
N PHE A 271 8.25 -5.31 -2.76
CA PHE A 271 9.41 -5.76 -3.52
C PHE A 271 10.18 -4.59 -4.19
N HIS A 272 9.64 -3.37 -4.10
CA HIS A 272 10.19 -2.15 -4.70
C HIS A 272 10.38 -2.22 -6.22
N SER A 273 9.74 -3.17 -6.88
CA SER A 273 9.77 -3.34 -8.33
C SER A 273 8.54 -2.73 -8.98
N GLN A 274 8.69 -2.13 -10.14
CA GLN A 274 7.58 -1.54 -10.89
C GLN A 274 7.15 -2.51 -11.99
N ASP A 275 6.28 -3.46 -11.66
CA ASP A 275 5.88 -4.50 -12.60
C ASP A 275 4.37 -4.81 -12.54
N ILE A 276 3.87 -5.50 -13.53
CA ILE A 276 2.53 -6.07 -13.55
C ILE A 276 2.67 -7.50 -14.06
N THR A 277 2.28 -8.43 -13.21
CA THR A 277 2.29 -9.85 -13.54
C THR A 277 0.89 -10.46 -13.42
N ARG A 278 0.65 -11.54 -14.13
CA ARG A 278 -0.61 -12.28 -14.09
C ARG A 278 -0.35 -13.76 -14.20
N ASP A 279 -1.05 -14.51 -13.38
CA ASP A 279 -1.15 -15.97 -13.53
C ASP A 279 -2.60 -16.41 -13.82
N SER A 280 -2.92 -17.67 -13.57
CA SER A 280 -4.28 -18.21 -13.72
C SER A 280 -5.25 -17.71 -12.62
N THR A 281 -4.78 -16.96 -11.63
CA THR A 281 -5.57 -16.49 -10.49
C THR A 281 -5.94 -15.02 -10.60
N VAL A 282 -5.00 -14.12 -10.37
CA VAL A 282 -5.21 -12.68 -10.33
C VAL A 282 -4.13 -11.95 -11.14
N THR A 283 -4.36 -10.68 -11.40
CA THR A 283 -3.32 -9.75 -11.85
C THR A 283 -2.76 -9.01 -10.64
N ASP A 284 -1.46 -9.16 -10.40
CA ASP A 284 -0.72 -8.43 -9.39
C ASP A 284 -0.12 -7.17 -10.03
N VAL A 285 -0.50 -6.01 -9.51
CA VAL A 285 -0.03 -4.69 -9.95
C VAL A 285 0.87 -4.14 -8.86
N GLU A 286 2.13 -4.52 -8.95
CA GLU A 286 3.14 -4.05 -8.01
C GLU A 286 3.57 -2.63 -8.34
N THR A 287 3.57 -1.77 -7.32
CA THR A 287 4.04 -0.40 -7.41
C THR A 287 5.36 -0.28 -6.66
N GLY A 288 6.40 0.17 -7.36
CA GLY A 288 7.72 0.33 -6.78
C GLY A 288 7.78 1.43 -5.72
N SER A 289 8.86 1.41 -4.93
CA SER A 289 9.06 2.32 -3.81
C SER A 289 9.23 3.77 -4.25
N LEU A 290 8.51 4.67 -3.56
CA LEU A 290 8.65 6.12 -3.79
C LEU A 290 10.04 6.65 -3.44
N VAL A 291 10.71 6.08 -2.45
CA VAL A 291 12.05 6.50 -2.05
C VAL A 291 13.17 5.80 -2.83
N SER A 292 12.82 5.12 -3.92
CA SER A 292 13.77 4.50 -4.85
C SER A 292 13.63 5.10 -6.25
N TYR A 293 14.74 5.55 -6.85
CA TYR A 293 14.73 6.06 -8.21
C TYR A 293 14.17 4.98 -9.19
N PRO A 294 13.25 5.33 -10.09
CA PRO A 294 12.83 6.67 -10.53
C PRO A 294 11.56 7.21 -9.84
N HIS A 295 11.27 6.85 -8.58
CA HIS A 295 10.13 7.32 -7.79
C HIS A 295 8.79 7.06 -8.49
N PRO A 296 8.44 5.80 -8.73
CA PRO A 296 7.30 5.46 -9.56
C PRO A 296 5.97 5.62 -8.80
N TYR A 297 4.91 5.93 -9.57
CA TYR A 297 3.53 5.83 -9.11
C TYR A 297 2.63 5.37 -10.26
N ARG A 298 1.44 4.91 -9.93
CA ARG A 298 0.45 4.47 -10.91
C ARG A 298 -0.69 5.48 -11.04
N VAL A 299 -1.13 5.69 -12.27
CA VAL A 299 -2.41 6.35 -12.58
C VAL A 299 -3.30 5.31 -13.24
N ILE A 300 -4.48 5.09 -12.66
CA ILE A 300 -5.47 4.14 -13.13
C ILE A 300 -6.71 4.90 -13.59
N GLU A 301 -7.04 4.79 -14.86
CA GLU A 301 -8.27 5.30 -15.42
C GLU A 301 -9.33 4.21 -15.34
N VAL A 302 -10.43 4.51 -14.67
CA VAL A 302 -11.56 3.60 -14.47
C VAL A 302 -12.73 4.06 -15.35
N SER A 303 -13.15 3.22 -16.28
CA SER A 303 -14.25 3.49 -17.19
C SER A 303 -15.17 2.26 -17.28
N GLY A 304 -16.30 2.31 -16.59
CA GLY A 304 -17.21 1.18 -16.49
C GLY A 304 -16.57 -0.03 -15.82
N ASP A 305 -16.34 -1.07 -16.59
CA ASP A 305 -15.74 -2.33 -16.18
C ASP A 305 -14.26 -2.48 -16.59
N LYS A 306 -13.65 -1.41 -17.09
CA LYS A 306 -12.27 -1.40 -17.55
C LYS A 306 -11.39 -0.55 -16.62
N MET A 307 -10.17 -1.01 -16.41
CA MET A 307 -9.09 -0.26 -15.78
C MET A 307 -7.89 -0.20 -16.72
N SER A 308 -7.40 1.00 -16.97
CA SER A 308 -6.17 1.24 -17.71
C SER A 308 -5.10 1.71 -16.73
N VAL A 309 -3.99 0.99 -16.64
CA VAL A 309 -2.90 1.29 -15.69
C VAL A 309 -1.74 1.91 -16.43
N THR A 310 -1.34 3.10 -16.02
CA THR A 310 -0.16 3.81 -16.55
C THR A 310 0.86 4.03 -15.45
N THR A 311 2.13 3.82 -15.77
CA THR A 311 3.25 4.12 -14.88
C THR A 311 3.75 5.54 -15.14
N HIS A 312 3.89 6.30 -14.05
CA HIS A 312 4.52 7.61 -14.03
C HIS A 312 5.72 7.58 -13.08
N ASN A 313 6.67 8.48 -13.29
CA ASN A 313 7.87 8.61 -12.46
C ASN A 313 8.10 10.09 -12.15
N LEU A 314 8.61 10.39 -10.96
CA LEU A 314 9.20 11.70 -10.70
C LEU A 314 10.55 11.77 -11.40
N ARG A 315 10.71 12.76 -12.29
CA ARG A 315 11.97 12.97 -13.02
C ARG A 315 12.92 13.94 -12.31
N SER A 316 12.38 14.72 -11.39
CA SER A 316 13.11 15.67 -10.55
C SER A 316 12.33 15.89 -9.27
N ILE A 317 13.03 16.08 -8.18
CA ILE A 317 12.49 16.55 -6.91
C ILE A 317 12.50 18.09 -7.03
N GLU A 318 11.32 18.70 -6.95
CA GLU A 318 11.20 20.17 -6.94
C GLU A 318 11.42 20.61 -5.49
N SER A 319 12.56 21.23 -5.22
CA SER A 319 12.91 21.86 -3.94
C SER A 319 12.30 23.26 -3.81
#